data_a76caa7221ebfabdb49fec455d12428d
#
_entry.id   a76caa7221ebfabdb49fec455d12428d
#
_cell.length_a   1.000
_cell.length_b   1.000
_cell.length_c   1.000
_cell.angle_alpha   90.00
_cell.angle_beta   90.00
_cell.angle_gamma   90.00
#
_symmetry.space_group_name_H-M   'P 1'
#
loop_
_entity.id
_entity.type
_entity.pdbx_description
1 polymer ?
#
loop_
_entity_poly.entity_id
_entity_poly.type
_entity_poly.pdbx_seq_one_letter_code
_entity_poly.pdbx_strand_id
1 'polypeptide(L)'
;MIGAGRAGVQHSHSHSHNMRMRMHTHVHMYALQAGDLVRSFLWDEYADWYIEVSKRRIAGGDPVAAAQARRTLVYVLDSCLRLLHPFMPFITEELWQRLPHEGKSLMVAAWPQLEDQQLPVDAEAVAQFEAVQGLVRAVRNARAEYRVEPGKKVTATFAAGGVAAELVPVLEAELDAIATLARIEAETFAIIGLDVSDGSGASGAPPNSVRLVVQDGLEAYLPLADLMDADKERARLGKQAKTLQDGIEKLEKRLGGPGFADKAPPAVVAKAQGELDEQRAALAAVEVSLKELPSA
;
A
#
# COMPACT_ATOMS: atom_id res chain seq x y z
N MET A 1 64.90 18.12 38.20
CA MET A 1 64.51 17.25 37.06
C MET A 1 63.62 16.13 37.62
N ILE A 2 62.44 16.07 37.21
CA ILE A 2 61.51 14.92 37.02
C ILE A 2 60.07 15.48 37.05
N GLY A 3 59.46 15.57 35.89
CA GLY A 3 58.07 16.04 35.81
C GLY A 3 57.60 16.12 34.35
N ALA A 4 57.63 15.00 33.62
CA ALA A 4 56.96 14.90 32.33
C ALA A 4 56.72 13.42 32.03
N GLY A 5 55.55 12.90 32.35
CA GLY A 5 55.26 11.51 32.05
C GLY A 5 53.84 11.00 32.43
N ARG A 6 52.82 11.84 32.53
CA ARG A 6 51.47 11.35 32.82
C ARG A 6 50.30 11.86 31.93
N ALA A 7 50.53 12.76 30.99
CA ALA A 7 49.50 13.33 30.15
C ALA A 7 49.18 12.53 28.86
N GLY A 8 50.08 11.66 28.40
CA GLY A 8 49.94 10.96 27.11
C GLY A 8 49.07 9.70 27.16
N VAL A 9 48.90 9.06 28.31
CA VAL A 9 48.19 7.74 28.41
C VAL A 9 46.68 7.89 28.52
N GLN A 10 46.21 9.01 29.10
CA GLN A 10 44.75 9.20 29.23
C GLN A 10 44.07 9.62 27.94
N HIS A 11 44.71 10.27 27.00
CA HIS A 11 44.14 10.66 25.71
C HIS A 11 43.98 9.49 24.73
N SER A 12 44.87 8.49 24.77
CA SER A 12 44.79 7.31 23.90
C SER A 12 43.66 6.35 24.33
N HIS A 13 43.33 6.25 25.64
CA HIS A 13 42.26 5.42 26.14
C HIS A 13 40.86 5.99 25.84
N SER A 14 40.69 7.32 25.89
CA SER A 14 39.41 7.94 25.56
C SER A 14 39.08 7.86 24.07
N HIS A 15 40.08 7.95 23.20
CA HIS A 15 39.91 7.81 21.75
C HIS A 15 39.52 6.38 21.34
N SER A 16 40.20 5.40 21.91
CA SER A 16 39.88 3.98 21.63
C SER A 16 38.53 3.56 22.18
N HIS A 17 38.09 4.11 23.32
CA HIS A 17 36.78 3.86 23.91
C HIS A 17 35.66 4.51 23.04
N ASN A 18 35.82 5.75 22.60
CA ASN A 18 34.90 6.43 21.70
C ASN A 18 34.81 5.76 20.33
N MET A 19 35.90 5.24 19.80
CA MET A 19 35.93 4.51 18.54
C MET A 19 35.21 3.15 18.65
N ARG A 20 35.42 2.42 19.75
CA ARG A 20 34.68 1.18 20.05
C ARG A 20 33.18 1.44 20.23
N MET A 21 32.80 2.48 20.94
CA MET A 21 31.40 2.84 21.15
C MET A 21 30.71 3.24 19.83
N ARG A 22 31.37 4.01 18.98
CA ARG A 22 30.87 4.34 17.63
C ARG A 22 30.73 3.10 16.76
N MET A 23 31.71 2.22 16.76
CA MET A 23 31.67 0.96 16.00
C MET A 23 30.53 0.05 16.47
N HIS A 24 30.33 -0.11 17.78
CA HIS A 24 29.17 -0.83 18.33
C HIS A 24 27.83 -0.22 17.90
N THR A 25 27.70 1.09 17.96
CA THR A 25 26.45 1.77 17.54
C THR A 25 26.17 1.54 16.06
N HIS A 26 27.18 1.63 15.19
CA HIS A 26 27.02 1.36 13.76
C HIS A 26 26.69 -0.10 13.46
N VAL A 27 27.33 -1.05 14.10
CA VAL A 27 27.05 -2.48 13.92
C VAL A 27 25.61 -2.82 14.36
N HIS A 28 25.16 -2.29 15.49
CA HIS A 28 23.77 -2.47 15.94
C HIS A 28 22.76 -1.85 14.97
N MET A 29 23.06 -0.67 14.44
CA MET A 29 22.17 0.00 13.48
C MET A 29 22.05 -0.80 12.19
N TYR A 30 23.15 -1.29 11.61
CA TYR A 30 23.12 -2.13 10.41
C TYR A 30 22.44 -3.48 10.65
N ALA A 31 22.64 -4.08 11.80
CA ALA A 31 21.97 -5.33 12.15
C ALA A 31 20.44 -5.16 12.24
N LEU A 32 19.96 -4.09 12.89
CA LEU A 32 18.53 -3.77 12.96
C LEU A 32 17.95 -3.51 11.56
N GLN A 33 18.65 -2.74 10.73
CA GLN A 33 18.24 -2.48 9.34
C GLN A 33 18.16 -3.76 8.52
N ALA A 34 19.11 -4.68 8.66
CA ALA A 34 19.09 -5.97 7.97
C ALA A 34 17.88 -6.81 8.39
N GLY A 35 17.60 -6.89 9.69
CA GLY A 35 16.41 -7.58 10.21
C GLY A 35 15.10 -6.98 9.70
N ASP A 36 15.00 -5.66 9.68
CA ASP A 36 13.83 -4.94 9.15
C ASP A 36 13.64 -5.16 7.65
N LEU A 37 14.70 -5.19 6.86
CA LEU A 37 14.63 -5.48 5.41
C LEU A 37 14.08 -6.88 5.15
N VAL A 38 14.59 -7.91 5.85
CA VAL A 38 14.09 -9.27 5.68
C VAL A 38 12.65 -9.38 6.17
N ARG A 39 12.29 -8.73 7.27
CA ARG A 39 10.91 -8.68 7.77
C ARG A 39 9.97 -8.02 6.78
N SER A 40 10.33 -6.87 6.22
CA SER A 40 9.53 -6.18 5.23
C SER A 40 9.37 -7.01 3.96
N PHE A 41 10.44 -7.62 3.48
CA PHE A 41 10.37 -8.53 2.35
C PHE A 41 9.41 -9.71 2.61
N LEU A 42 9.52 -10.37 3.78
CA LEU A 42 8.63 -11.47 4.14
C LEU A 42 7.17 -11.05 4.22
N TRP A 43 6.90 -9.86 4.73
CA TRP A 43 5.53 -9.37 4.91
C TRP A 43 4.95 -8.80 3.63
N ASP A 44 5.66 -7.82 3.05
CA ASP A 44 5.14 -6.99 1.96
C ASP A 44 5.25 -7.67 0.58
N GLU A 45 6.24 -8.55 0.37
CA GLU A 45 6.47 -9.18 -0.93
C GLU A 45 6.12 -10.67 -0.92
N TYR A 46 6.66 -11.41 0.05
CA TYR A 46 6.46 -12.86 0.09
C TYR A 46 5.03 -13.24 0.52
N ALA A 47 4.54 -12.70 1.65
CA ALA A 47 3.23 -13.05 2.20
C ALA A 47 2.09 -12.41 1.43
N ASP A 48 2.14 -11.10 1.20
CA ASP A 48 1.05 -10.36 0.55
C ASP A 48 0.91 -10.68 -0.94
N TRP A 49 2.01 -11.04 -1.60
CA TRP A 49 2.01 -11.26 -3.04
C TRP A 49 2.29 -12.71 -3.40
N TYR A 50 3.49 -13.21 -3.13
CA TYR A 50 3.93 -14.48 -3.71
C TYR A 50 3.12 -15.67 -3.19
N ILE A 51 2.75 -15.70 -1.90
CA ILE A 51 1.88 -16.75 -1.35
C ILE A 51 0.52 -16.73 -2.05
N GLU A 52 -0.10 -15.57 -2.24
CA GLU A 52 -1.42 -15.46 -2.87
C GLU A 52 -1.40 -15.90 -4.34
N VAL A 53 -0.40 -15.45 -5.12
CA VAL A 53 -0.20 -15.88 -6.51
C VAL A 53 0.07 -17.39 -6.58
N SER A 54 0.88 -17.91 -5.66
CA SER A 54 1.24 -19.35 -5.61
C SER A 54 0.04 -20.24 -5.32
N LYS A 55 -0.94 -19.80 -4.54
CA LYS A 55 -2.17 -20.58 -4.29
C LYS A 55 -2.87 -20.97 -5.59
N ARG A 56 -2.98 -20.03 -6.52
CA ARG A 56 -3.58 -20.25 -7.84
C ARG A 56 -2.77 -21.24 -8.68
N ARG A 57 -1.46 -21.05 -8.75
CA ARG A 57 -0.56 -21.93 -9.48
C ARG A 57 -0.58 -23.37 -8.93
N ILE A 58 -0.68 -23.51 -7.60
CA ILE A 58 -0.76 -24.82 -6.94
C ILE A 58 -2.13 -25.50 -7.18
N ALA A 59 -3.22 -24.72 -7.24
CA ALA A 59 -4.58 -25.23 -7.43
C ALA A 59 -4.95 -25.40 -8.92
N GLY A 60 -4.22 -24.79 -9.86
CA GLY A 60 -4.60 -24.66 -11.27
C GLY A 60 -4.46 -25.93 -12.11
N GLY A 61 -4.06 -27.06 -11.52
CA GLY A 61 -4.04 -28.35 -12.21
C GLY A 61 -2.78 -28.64 -13.05
N ASP A 62 -1.89 -27.68 -13.29
CA ASP A 62 -0.58 -27.91 -13.90
C ASP A 62 0.43 -28.38 -12.83
N PRO A 63 0.87 -29.67 -12.89
CA PRO A 63 1.77 -30.22 -11.91
C PRO A 63 3.17 -29.57 -11.95
N VAL A 64 3.61 -29.07 -13.11
CA VAL A 64 4.93 -28.43 -13.27
C VAL A 64 4.91 -27.05 -12.62
N ALA A 65 3.93 -26.23 -12.94
CA ALA A 65 3.75 -24.91 -12.33
C ALA A 65 3.55 -25.01 -10.81
N ALA A 66 2.78 -25.99 -10.35
CA ALA A 66 2.57 -26.25 -8.92
C ALA A 66 3.86 -26.67 -8.21
N ALA A 67 4.69 -27.52 -8.82
CA ALA A 67 5.97 -27.94 -8.26
C ALA A 67 6.96 -26.76 -8.19
N GLN A 68 7.05 -25.95 -9.23
CA GLN A 68 7.88 -24.74 -9.24
C GLN A 68 7.45 -23.75 -8.17
N ALA A 69 6.14 -23.48 -8.05
CA ALA A 69 5.62 -22.57 -7.02
C ALA A 69 5.96 -23.05 -5.60
N ARG A 70 5.78 -24.35 -5.31
CA ARG A 70 6.14 -24.94 -4.00
C ARG A 70 7.63 -24.83 -3.74
N ARG A 71 8.48 -25.14 -4.74
CA ARG A 71 9.93 -25.03 -4.62
C ARG A 71 10.35 -23.61 -4.29
N THR A 72 9.81 -22.63 -4.98
CA THR A 72 10.13 -21.22 -4.73
C THR A 72 9.66 -20.76 -3.34
N LEU A 73 8.44 -21.18 -2.91
CA LEU A 73 7.96 -20.89 -1.56
C LEU A 73 8.91 -21.41 -0.49
N VAL A 74 9.31 -22.67 -0.59
CA VAL A 74 10.22 -23.29 0.40
C VAL A 74 11.59 -22.60 0.36
N TYR A 75 12.14 -22.39 -0.84
CA TYR A 75 13.45 -21.76 -1.01
C TYR A 75 13.54 -20.36 -0.41
N VAL A 76 12.55 -19.53 -0.69
CA VAL A 76 12.52 -18.14 -0.18
C VAL A 76 12.36 -18.14 1.34
N LEU A 77 11.46 -18.97 1.88
CA LEU A 77 11.25 -19.06 3.33
C LEU A 77 12.48 -19.59 4.05
N ASP A 78 13.13 -20.65 3.54
CA ASP A 78 14.38 -21.20 4.08
C ASP A 78 15.48 -20.13 4.13
N SER A 79 15.67 -19.40 3.04
CA SER A 79 16.66 -18.31 2.95
C SER A 79 16.37 -17.20 3.98
N CYS A 80 15.12 -16.77 4.10
CA CYS A 80 14.73 -15.77 5.08
C CYS A 80 14.91 -16.25 6.53
N LEU A 81 14.61 -17.50 6.83
CA LEU A 81 14.84 -18.06 8.16
C LEU A 81 16.32 -18.11 8.53
N ARG A 82 17.20 -18.44 7.58
CA ARG A 82 18.66 -18.38 7.77
C ARG A 82 19.13 -16.96 8.05
N LEU A 83 18.65 -15.98 7.29
CA LEU A 83 18.98 -14.55 7.45
C LEU A 83 18.47 -13.99 8.78
N LEU A 84 17.31 -14.41 9.26
CA LEU A 84 16.71 -13.98 10.52
C LEU A 84 17.22 -14.74 11.76
N HIS A 85 17.88 -15.89 11.58
CA HIS A 85 18.31 -16.74 12.69
C HIS A 85 19.18 -16.02 13.74
N PRO A 86 20.14 -15.14 13.36
CA PRO A 86 20.92 -14.37 14.33
C PRO A 86 20.10 -13.45 15.23
N PHE A 87 18.92 -13.04 14.80
CA PHE A 87 18.03 -12.13 15.53
C PHE A 87 16.97 -12.88 16.34
N MET A 88 16.47 -13.98 15.82
CA MET A 88 15.34 -14.73 16.38
C MET A 88 15.61 -16.26 16.34
N PRO A 89 16.63 -16.76 17.06
CA PRO A 89 17.11 -18.14 16.89
C PRO A 89 16.04 -19.20 17.21
N PHE A 90 15.21 -18.99 18.21
CA PHE A 90 14.24 -20.01 18.64
C PHE A 90 13.10 -20.18 17.63
N ILE A 91 12.49 -19.09 17.19
CA ILE A 91 11.35 -19.18 16.26
C ILE A 91 11.81 -19.62 14.86
N THR A 92 12.96 -19.17 14.40
CA THR A 92 13.51 -19.56 13.09
C THR A 92 13.91 -21.02 13.07
N GLU A 93 14.49 -21.55 14.14
CA GLU A 93 14.78 -22.99 14.27
C GLU A 93 13.49 -23.81 14.24
N GLU A 94 12.48 -23.45 15.05
CA GLU A 94 11.20 -24.15 15.12
C GLU A 94 10.49 -24.20 13.77
N LEU A 95 10.49 -23.09 13.03
CA LEU A 95 9.89 -23.02 11.69
C LEU A 95 10.70 -23.82 10.67
N TRP A 96 12.03 -23.73 10.73
CA TRP A 96 12.92 -24.41 9.80
C TRP A 96 12.84 -25.92 9.90
N GLN A 97 12.71 -26.47 11.13
CA GLN A 97 12.52 -27.90 11.36
C GLN A 97 11.22 -28.45 10.76
N ARG A 98 10.28 -27.61 10.37
CA ARG A 98 9.02 -27.97 9.68
C ARG A 98 9.10 -27.89 8.17
N LEU A 99 10.16 -27.31 7.64
CA LEU A 99 10.41 -27.26 6.20
C LEU A 99 11.18 -28.51 5.75
N PRO A 100 11.08 -28.88 4.46
CA PRO A 100 12.05 -29.79 3.85
C PRO A 100 13.44 -29.15 3.91
N HIS A 101 14.37 -29.75 4.64
CA HIS A 101 15.72 -29.22 4.82
C HIS A 101 16.75 -30.36 4.95
N GLU A 102 18.02 -29.99 4.78
CA GLU A 102 19.16 -30.86 5.06
C GLU A 102 19.91 -30.33 6.27
N GLY A 103 20.42 -31.26 7.12
CA GLY A 103 21.14 -30.90 8.33
C GLY A 103 20.33 -31.09 9.61
N LYS A 104 20.99 -30.91 10.76
CA LYS A 104 20.39 -31.19 12.08
C LYS A 104 19.77 -29.94 12.72
N SER A 105 20.29 -28.76 12.38
CA SER A 105 19.88 -27.50 13.01
C SER A 105 20.27 -26.32 12.11
N LEU A 106 19.44 -25.31 12.09
CA LEU A 106 19.67 -24.04 11.40
C LEU A 106 20.91 -23.33 11.94
N MET A 107 21.23 -23.52 13.22
CA MET A 107 22.40 -22.96 13.89
C MET A 107 23.73 -23.31 13.18
N VAL A 108 23.82 -24.45 12.55
CA VAL A 108 25.02 -24.95 11.85
C VAL A 108 24.82 -25.05 10.35
N ALA A 109 23.69 -24.59 9.84
CA ALA A 109 23.41 -24.55 8.41
C ALA A 109 24.26 -23.46 7.73
N ALA A 110 24.61 -23.67 6.47
CA ALA A 110 25.38 -22.72 5.70
C ALA A 110 24.60 -21.39 5.54
N TRP A 111 25.33 -20.28 5.62
CA TRP A 111 24.77 -18.95 5.32
C TRP A 111 24.44 -18.87 3.84
N PRO A 112 23.29 -18.27 3.44
CA PRO A 112 22.95 -18.11 2.02
C PRO A 112 24.01 -17.29 1.29
N GLN A 113 24.57 -17.85 0.21
CA GLN A 113 25.55 -17.19 -0.64
C GLN A 113 24.89 -16.79 -1.96
N LEU A 114 25.20 -15.61 -2.45
CA LEU A 114 24.67 -15.15 -3.76
C LEU A 114 25.24 -15.98 -4.92
N GLU A 115 26.50 -16.39 -4.77
CA GLU A 115 27.23 -17.15 -5.80
C GLU A 115 26.72 -18.60 -5.92
N ASP A 116 26.20 -19.17 -4.85
CA ASP A 116 25.61 -20.51 -4.84
C ASP A 116 24.24 -20.54 -5.52
N GLN A 117 23.66 -19.37 -5.73
CA GLN A 117 22.35 -19.21 -6.34
C GLN A 117 22.55 -19.00 -7.85
N GLN A 118 22.54 -20.10 -8.60
CA GLN A 118 22.47 -20.06 -10.08
C GLN A 118 21.09 -19.56 -10.59
N LEU A 119 20.47 -18.63 -9.85
CA LEU A 119 19.22 -18.02 -10.27
C LEU A 119 19.57 -16.77 -11.07
N PRO A 120 19.36 -16.76 -12.38
CA PRO A 120 19.56 -15.54 -13.16
C PRO A 120 18.59 -14.49 -12.65
N VAL A 121 19.10 -13.29 -12.36
CA VAL A 121 18.25 -12.13 -12.12
C VAL A 121 17.69 -11.71 -13.46
N ASP A 122 16.43 -11.99 -13.69
CA ASP A 122 15.68 -11.57 -14.86
C ASP A 122 15.11 -10.17 -14.59
N ALA A 123 15.84 -9.14 -15.02
CA ALA A 123 15.45 -7.75 -14.81
C ALA A 123 14.14 -7.40 -15.53
N GLU A 124 13.84 -8.06 -16.66
CA GLU A 124 12.60 -7.85 -17.39
C GLU A 124 11.42 -8.42 -16.60
N ALA A 125 11.53 -9.66 -16.12
CA ALA A 125 10.49 -10.25 -15.27
C ALA A 125 10.25 -9.47 -13.97
N VAL A 126 11.29 -8.88 -13.38
CA VAL A 126 11.17 -8.01 -12.21
C VAL A 126 10.36 -6.75 -12.58
N ALA A 127 10.72 -6.06 -13.67
CA ALA A 127 10.01 -4.84 -14.09
C ALA A 127 8.54 -5.13 -14.47
N GLN A 128 8.27 -6.26 -15.12
CA GLN A 128 6.92 -6.72 -15.43
C GLN A 128 6.10 -6.96 -14.16
N PHE A 129 6.69 -7.61 -13.16
CA PHE A 129 6.01 -7.87 -11.89
C PHE A 129 5.77 -6.60 -11.09
N GLU A 130 6.73 -5.66 -11.07
CA GLU A 130 6.56 -4.33 -10.45
C GLU A 130 5.40 -3.55 -11.09
N ALA A 131 5.21 -3.64 -12.40
CA ALA A 131 4.07 -3.03 -13.09
C ALA A 131 2.74 -3.65 -12.64
N VAL A 132 2.66 -4.98 -12.51
CA VAL A 132 1.49 -5.68 -11.96
C VAL A 132 1.21 -5.24 -10.53
N GLN A 133 2.25 -5.15 -9.69
CA GLN A 133 2.11 -4.66 -8.31
C GLN A 133 1.62 -3.22 -8.27
N GLY A 134 2.19 -2.35 -9.11
CA GLY A 134 1.78 -0.94 -9.24
C GLY A 134 0.29 -0.82 -9.56
N LEU A 135 -0.18 -1.62 -10.51
CA LEU A 135 -1.58 -1.66 -10.93
C LEU A 135 -2.52 -2.11 -9.80
N VAL A 136 -2.19 -3.20 -9.11
CA VAL A 136 -2.98 -3.67 -7.97
C VAL A 136 -2.99 -2.65 -6.83
N ARG A 137 -1.84 -2.01 -6.54
CA ARG A 137 -1.74 -0.95 -5.53
C ARG A 137 -2.60 0.26 -5.90
N ALA A 138 -2.60 0.69 -7.16
CA ALA A 138 -3.43 1.80 -7.64
C ALA A 138 -4.92 1.52 -7.43
N VAL A 139 -5.39 0.32 -7.81
CA VAL A 139 -6.78 -0.09 -7.60
C VAL A 139 -7.12 -0.17 -6.10
N ARG A 140 -6.25 -0.75 -5.27
CA ARG A 140 -6.47 -0.83 -3.81
C ARG A 140 -6.54 0.56 -3.18
N ASN A 141 -5.69 1.49 -3.60
CA ASN A 141 -5.70 2.87 -3.12
C ASN A 141 -6.99 3.59 -3.50
N ALA A 142 -7.43 3.48 -4.76
CA ALA A 142 -8.71 4.03 -5.18
C ALA A 142 -9.87 3.44 -4.38
N ARG A 143 -9.92 2.13 -4.18
CA ARG A 143 -10.94 1.47 -3.32
C ARG A 143 -10.94 2.02 -1.89
N ALA A 144 -9.76 2.27 -1.32
CA ALA A 144 -9.64 2.84 0.04
C ALA A 144 -10.10 4.30 0.07
N GLU A 145 -9.74 5.10 -0.92
CA GLU A 145 -10.15 6.51 -1.06
C GLU A 145 -11.66 6.65 -1.15
N TYR A 146 -12.29 5.83 -2.00
CA TYR A 146 -13.75 5.79 -2.16
C TYR A 146 -14.47 4.95 -1.10
N ARG A 147 -13.75 4.42 -0.11
CA ARG A 147 -14.28 3.61 1.01
C ARG A 147 -15.14 2.43 0.56
N VAL A 148 -14.73 1.78 -0.53
CA VAL A 148 -15.39 0.57 -1.03
C VAL A 148 -15.33 -0.53 0.02
N GLU A 149 -16.44 -1.20 0.26
CA GLU A 149 -16.53 -2.31 1.23
C GLU A 149 -15.47 -3.40 0.91
N PRO A 150 -14.76 -3.96 1.91
CA PRO A 150 -13.70 -4.93 1.68
C PRO A 150 -14.15 -6.18 0.89
N GLY A 151 -15.42 -6.56 0.98
CA GLY A 151 -15.99 -7.72 0.28
C GLY A 151 -16.45 -7.42 -1.15
N LYS A 152 -16.70 -6.15 -1.49
CA LYS A 152 -17.24 -5.76 -2.79
C LYS A 152 -16.14 -5.88 -3.84
N LYS A 153 -16.41 -6.57 -4.95
CA LYS A 153 -15.58 -6.53 -6.14
C LYS A 153 -15.99 -5.36 -7.02
N VAL A 154 -15.04 -4.82 -7.77
CA VAL A 154 -15.24 -3.71 -8.71
C VAL A 154 -14.87 -4.15 -10.12
N THR A 155 -15.49 -3.55 -11.13
CA THR A 155 -15.05 -3.72 -12.50
C THR A 155 -13.80 -2.86 -12.77
N ALA A 156 -12.92 -3.31 -13.65
CA ALA A 156 -11.75 -2.54 -14.06
C ALA A 156 -11.44 -2.76 -15.53
N THR A 157 -11.12 -1.67 -16.21
CA THR A 157 -10.58 -1.71 -17.57
C THR A 157 -9.14 -1.20 -17.49
N PHE A 158 -8.20 -1.97 -18.01
CA PHE A 158 -6.81 -1.57 -18.08
C PHE A 158 -6.48 -1.09 -19.48
N ALA A 159 -5.66 -0.07 -19.56
CA ALA A 159 -5.19 0.47 -20.83
C ALA A 159 -3.67 0.41 -20.87
N ALA A 160 -3.15 -0.19 -21.93
CA ALA A 160 -1.72 -0.30 -22.15
C ALA A 160 -1.35 0.20 -23.55
N GLY A 161 -0.29 1.01 -23.63
CA GLY A 161 0.18 1.57 -24.87
C GLY A 161 1.64 2.03 -24.81
N GLY A 162 2.22 2.42 -25.92
CA GLY A 162 3.63 2.78 -25.98
C GLY A 162 4.53 1.66 -25.44
N VAL A 163 5.42 1.97 -24.53
CA VAL A 163 6.35 1.00 -23.91
C VAL A 163 5.60 -0.05 -23.09
N ALA A 164 4.47 0.30 -22.48
CA ALA A 164 3.68 -0.63 -21.68
C ALA A 164 2.83 -1.61 -22.49
N ALA A 165 2.77 -1.49 -23.82
CA ALA A 165 2.09 -2.47 -24.69
C ALA A 165 2.70 -3.89 -24.56
N GLU A 166 3.99 -3.99 -24.25
CA GLU A 166 4.69 -5.26 -24.01
C GLU A 166 4.23 -5.98 -22.74
N LEU A 167 3.55 -5.27 -21.83
CA LEU A 167 2.99 -5.84 -20.60
C LEU A 167 1.66 -6.58 -20.82
N VAL A 168 0.99 -6.39 -21.95
CA VAL A 168 -0.33 -6.99 -22.21
C VAL A 168 -0.33 -8.51 -22.02
N PRO A 169 0.61 -9.28 -22.59
CA PRO A 169 0.65 -10.72 -22.37
C PRO A 169 0.83 -11.13 -20.89
N VAL A 170 1.61 -10.32 -20.14
CA VAL A 170 1.83 -10.55 -18.69
C VAL A 170 0.57 -10.27 -17.90
N LEU A 171 -0.13 -9.17 -18.20
CA LEU A 171 -1.39 -8.81 -17.55
C LEU A 171 -2.47 -9.87 -17.81
N GLU A 172 -2.54 -10.42 -19.02
CA GLU A 172 -3.43 -11.51 -19.37
C GLU A 172 -3.07 -12.81 -18.62
N ALA A 173 -1.79 -13.16 -18.57
CA ALA A 173 -1.32 -14.36 -17.87
C ALA A 173 -1.53 -14.29 -16.35
N GLU A 174 -1.39 -13.12 -15.75
CA GLU A 174 -1.56 -12.89 -14.29
C GLU A 174 -2.95 -12.34 -13.92
N LEU A 175 -3.91 -12.35 -14.84
CA LEU A 175 -5.27 -11.83 -14.65
C LEU A 175 -5.92 -12.31 -13.35
N ASP A 176 -5.88 -13.61 -13.11
CA ASP A 176 -6.47 -14.23 -11.94
C ASP A 176 -5.84 -13.74 -10.63
N ALA A 177 -4.52 -13.52 -10.64
CA ALA A 177 -3.79 -12.97 -9.51
C ALA A 177 -4.19 -11.50 -9.28
N ILE A 178 -4.22 -10.70 -10.34
CA ILE A 178 -4.64 -9.29 -10.31
C ILE A 178 -6.07 -9.19 -9.79
N ALA A 179 -7.00 -9.97 -10.34
CA ALA A 179 -8.41 -9.98 -9.94
C ALA A 179 -8.59 -10.33 -8.46
N THR A 180 -7.84 -11.32 -7.97
CA THR A 180 -7.88 -11.73 -6.57
C THR A 180 -7.29 -10.66 -5.65
N LEU A 181 -6.10 -10.15 -5.98
CA LEU A 181 -5.38 -9.22 -5.14
C LEU A 181 -5.99 -7.81 -5.12
N ALA A 182 -6.50 -7.33 -6.25
CA ALA A 182 -7.17 -6.03 -6.36
C ALA A 182 -8.68 -6.10 -6.06
N ARG A 183 -9.23 -7.31 -5.88
CA ARG A 183 -10.69 -7.57 -5.75
C ARG A 183 -11.48 -7.00 -6.91
N ILE A 184 -11.11 -7.42 -8.11
CA ILE A 184 -11.76 -7.07 -9.38
C ILE A 184 -12.62 -8.26 -9.81
N GLU A 185 -13.71 -7.98 -10.52
CA GLU A 185 -14.51 -9.00 -11.23
C GLU A 185 -13.70 -9.51 -12.44
N ALA A 186 -13.24 -10.76 -12.38
CA ALA A 186 -12.41 -11.32 -13.45
C ALA A 186 -13.13 -11.41 -14.81
N GLU A 187 -14.47 -11.57 -14.80
CA GLU A 187 -15.29 -11.69 -16.01
C GLU A 187 -15.45 -10.36 -16.75
N THR A 188 -15.24 -9.23 -16.05
CA THR A 188 -15.38 -7.87 -16.62
C THR A 188 -14.04 -7.23 -16.94
N PHE A 189 -12.96 -7.98 -16.79
CA PHE A 189 -11.62 -7.50 -17.09
C PHE A 189 -11.46 -7.25 -18.60
N ALA A 190 -11.05 -6.07 -18.94
CA ALA A 190 -10.74 -5.69 -20.32
C ALA A 190 -9.39 -4.98 -20.39
N ILE A 191 -8.61 -5.32 -21.42
CA ILE A 191 -7.40 -4.58 -21.76
C ILE A 191 -7.68 -3.84 -23.07
N ILE A 192 -7.49 -2.54 -23.07
CA ILE A 192 -7.67 -1.68 -24.24
C ILE A 192 -6.36 -1.01 -24.62
N GLY A 193 -6.23 -0.63 -25.90
CA GLY A 193 -5.08 0.13 -26.36
C GLY A 193 -5.09 1.56 -25.83
N LEU A 194 -3.94 2.06 -25.39
CA LEU A 194 -3.72 3.43 -24.97
C LEU A 194 -2.93 4.17 -26.06
N ASP A 195 -3.47 5.27 -26.56
CA ASP A 195 -2.69 6.19 -27.38
C ASP A 195 -1.99 7.21 -26.45
N VAL A 196 -0.67 7.11 -26.41
CA VAL A 196 0.17 7.90 -25.51
C VAL A 196 0.45 9.29 -26.09
N SER A 197 0.07 9.54 -27.36
CA SER A 197 0.50 10.74 -28.09
C SER A 197 -0.18 12.03 -27.65
N ASP A 198 -1.39 11.98 -27.13
CA ASP A 198 -2.21 13.16 -26.79
C ASP A 198 -2.52 13.32 -25.28
N GLY A 199 -2.20 12.34 -24.47
CA GLY A 199 -2.46 12.38 -23.02
C GLY A 199 -3.96 12.36 -22.62
N SER A 200 -4.87 12.21 -23.59
CA SER A 200 -6.33 12.25 -23.37
C SER A 200 -6.88 11.03 -22.64
N GLY A 201 -6.08 9.98 -22.52
CA GLY A 201 -6.51 8.69 -21.97
C GLY A 201 -6.89 7.68 -23.06
N ALA A 202 -7.30 6.49 -22.63
CA ALA A 202 -7.60 5.42 -23.56
C ALA A 202 -8.91 5.65 -24.30
N SER A 203 -8.84 5.56 -25.64
CA SER A 203 -10.03 5.54 -26.50
C SER A 203 -10.78 4.22 -26.25
N GLY A 204 -11.95 4.29 -25.64
CA GLY A 204 -12.73 3.11 -25.22
C GLY A 204 -12.76 2.90 -23.70
N ALA A 205 -12.20 3.81 -22.91
CA ALA A 205 -12.38 3.82 -21.47
C ALA A 205 -13.89 3.93 -21.11
N PRO A 206 -14.37 3.22 -20.08
CA PRO A 206 -15.76 3.31 -19.66
C PRO A 206 -16.13 4.74 -19.28
N PRO A 207 -17.30 5.24 -19.69
CA PRO A 207 -17.74 6.58 -19.29
C PRO A 207 -17.90 6.63 -17.76
N ASN A 208 -17.72 7.81 -17.18
CA ASN A 208 -17.83 8.05 -15.75
C ASN A 208 -16.92 7.11 -14.92
N SER A 209 -15.69 6.91 -15.35
CA SER A 209 -14.69 6.14 -14.63
C SER A 209 -13.58 7.01 -14.04
N VAL A 210 -13.02 6.57 -12.93
CA VAL A 210 -11.80 7.15 -12.35
C VAL A 210 -10.61 6.63 -13.13
N ARG A 211 -9.81 7.54 -13.67
CA ARG A 211 -8.54 7.21 -14.35
C ARG A 211 -7.42 7.14 -13.32
N LEU A 212 -6.73 6.03 -13.27
CA LEU A 212 -5.57 5.79 -12.42
C LEU A 212 -4.34 5.60 -13.31
N VAL A 213 -3.42 6.54 -13.26
CA VAL A 213 -2.14 6.42 -13.96
C VAL A 213 -1.21 5.60 -13.07
N VAL A 214 -0.77 4.45 -13.56
CA VAL A 214 0.11 3.52 -12.84
C VAL A 214 1.57 3.82 -13.15
N GLN A 215 1.88 3.89 -14.43
CA GLN A 215 3.18 4.29 -14.98
C GLN A 215 2.98 4.78 -16.41
N ASP A 216 4.06 5.22 -17.04
CA ASP A 216 4.00 5.67 -18.43
C ASP A 216 3.46 4.56 -19.35
N GLY A 217 2.39 4.87 -20.06
CA GLY A 217 1.70 3.94 -20.93
C GLY A 217 0.84 2.87 -20.25
N LEU A 218 0.69 2.84 -18.92
CA LEU A 218 -0.19 1.90 -18.20
C LEU A 218 -1.17 2.63 -17.29
N GLU A 219 -2.46 2.44 -17.55
CA GLU A 219 -3.55 3.06 -16.81
C GLU A 219 -4.62 2.05 -16.41
N ALA A 220 -5.38 2.39 -15.38
CA ALA A 220 -6.57 1.65 -14.98
C ALA A 220 -7.78 2.59 -14.91
N TYR A 221 -8.93 2.09 -15.31
CA TYR A 221 -10.20 2.80 -15.30
C TYR A 221 -11.20 2.02 -14.44
N LEU A 222 -11.71 2.67 -13.41
CA LEU A 222 -12.69 2.10 -12.50
C LEU A 222 -14.00 2.87 -12.61
N PRO A 223 -15.12 2.25 -12.99
CA PRO A 223 -16.41 2.92 -13.03
C PRO A 223 -16.80 3.50 -11.66
N LEU A 224 -17.19 4.77 -11.63
CA LEU A 224 -17.62 5.47 -10.40
C LEU A 224 -18.79 4.74 -9.72
N ALA A 225 -19.70 4.13 -10.50
CA ALA A 225 -20.83 3.36 -9.99
C ALA A 225 -20.39 2.16 -9.11
N ASP A 226 -19.22 1.58 -9.39
CA ASP A 226 -18.70 0.48 -8.60
C ASP A 226 -17.96 0.96 -7.35
N LEU A 227 -17.31 2.11 -7.44
CA LEU A 227 -16.56 2.72 -6.34
C LEU A 227 -17.48 3.36 -5.31
N MET A 228 -18.58 3.95 -5.75
CA MET A 228 -19.53 4.66 -4.89
C MET A 228 -20.89 3.96 -4.91
N ASP A 229 -21.42 3.68 -3.73
CA ASP A 229 -22.84 3.40 -3.56
C ASP A 229 -23.56 4.74 -3.51
N ALA A 230 -24.01 5.22 -4.67
CA ALA A 230 -24.61 6.55 -4.83
C ALA A 230 -25.79 6.76 -3.85
N ASP A 231 -26.54 5.69 -3.57
CA ASP A 231 -27.68 5.80 -2.66
C ASP A 231 -27.24 5.89 -1.20
N LYS A 232 -26.25 5.11 -0.78
CA LYS A 232 -25.69 5.22 0.58
C LYS A 232 -24.98 6.55 0.78
N GLU A 233 -24.22 7.02 -0.21
CA GLU A 233 -23.55 8.31 -0.12
C GLU A 233 -24.54 9.47 -0.14
N ARG A 234 -25.57 9.41 -0.97
CA ARG A 234 -26.69 10.36 -0.96
C ARG A 234 -27.41 10.39 0.39
N ALA A 235 -27.68 9.22 0.97
CA ALA A 235 -28.29 9.13 2.29
C ALA A 235 -27.36 9.67 3.39
N ARG A 236 -26.06 9.44 3.31
CA ARG A 236 -25.04 9.99 4.24
C ARG A 236 -24.96 11.50 4.16
N LEU A 237 -24.79 12.03 2.96
CA LEU A 237 -24.74 13.48 2.71
C LEU A 237 -26.05 14.16 3.09
N GLY A 238 -27.19 13.53 2.81
CA GLY A 238 -28.51 14.01 3.23
C GLY A 238 -28.66 14.13 4.75
N LYS A 239 -28.16 13.13 5.51
CA LYS A 239 -28.12 13.21 6.98
C LYS A 239 -27.19 14.31 7.47
N GLN A 240 -26.03 14.49 6.83
CA GLN A 240 -25.08 15.53 7.16
C GLN A 240 -25.66 16.92 6.87
N ALA A 241 -26.30 17.11 5.70
CA ALA A 241 -26.98 18.36 5.35
C ALA A 241 -28.06 18.71 6.38
N LYS A 242 -28.89 17.74 6.76
CA LYS A 242 -29.91 17.95 7.78
C LYS A 242 -29.32 18.36 9.14
N THR A 243 -28.25 17.70 9.57
CA THR A 243 -27.57 18.07 10.83
C THR A 243 -27.02 19.49 10.81
N LEU A 244 -26.42 19.91 9.68
CA LEU A 244 -25.94 21.26 9.49
C LEU A 244 -27.07 22.27 9.45
N GLN A 245 -28.18 21.97 8.74
CA GLN A 245 -29.39 22.81 8.71
C GLN A 245 -29.99 23.01 10.10
N ASP A 246 -30.14 21.93 10.90
CA ASP A 246 -30.62 21.98 12.28
C ASP A 246 -29.67 22.82 13.17
N GLY A 247 -28.35 22.76 12.92
CA GLY A 247 -27.36 23.56 13.61
C GLY A 247 -27.47 25.05 13.25
N ILE A 248 -27.60 25.36 11.97
CA ILE A 248 -27.79 26.73 11.45
C ILE A 248 -29.05 27.34 12.07
N GLU A 249 -30.17 26.62 12.03
CA GLU A 249 -31.43 27.12 12.61
C GLU A 249 -31.33 27.43 14.10
N LYS A 250 -30.61 26.59 14.88
CA LYS A 250 -30.36 26.85 16.30
C LYS A 250 -29.50 28.07 16.53
N LEU A 251 -28.45 28.27 15.72
CA LEU A 251 -27.57 29.44 15.80
C LEU A 251 -28.31 30.72 15.41
N GLU A 252 -29.11 30.67 14.36
CA GLU A 252 -29.93 31.79 13.88
C GLU A 252 -30.98 32.19 14.94
N LYS A 253 -31.69 31.22 15.52
CA LYS A 253 -32.62 31.47 16.66
C LYS A 253 -31.92 32.07 17.85
N ARG A 254 -30.69 31.63 18.14
CA ARG A 254 -29.88 32.16 19.24
C ARG A 254 -29.45 33.61 18.98
N LEU A 255 -28.96 33.87 17.77
CA LEU A 255 -28.51 35.22 17.36
C LEU A 255 -29.67 36.19 17.19
N GLY A 256 -30.83 35.75 16.65
CA GLY A 256 -32.02 36.54 16.46
C GLY A 256 -32.91 36.67 17.72
N GLY A 257 -32.54 35.99 18.83
CA GLY A 257 -33.28 36.06 20.08
C GLY A 257 -33.30 37.46 20.67
N PRO A 258 -34.47 37.97 21.16
CA PRO A 258 -34.58 39.31 21.69
C PRO A 258 -33.63 39.49 22.88
N GLY A 259 -32.63 40.37 22.69
CA GLY A 259 -31.65 40.77 23.72
C GLY A 259 -30.38 39.91 23.79
N PHE A 260 -30.18 38.93 22.93
CA PHE A 260 -28.89 38.19 22.89
C PHE A 260 -27.74 39.10 22.38
N ALA A 261 -27.98 39.83 21.28
CA ALA A 261 -26.99 40.76 20.75
C ALA A 261 -26.66 41.92 21.72
N ASP A 262 -27.63 42.35 22.49
CA ASP A 262 -27.49 43.49 23.41
C ASP A 262 -26.92 43.11 24.80
N LYS A 263 -27.11 41.86 25.26
CA LYS A 263 -26.72 41.38 26.58
C LYS A 263 -25.51 40.47 26.62
N ALA A 264 -25.18 39.83 25.49
CA ALA A 264 -24.01 38.94 25.43
C ALA A 264 -22.71 39.73 25.18
N PRO A 265 -21.58 39.30 25.74
CA PRO A 265 -20.28 39.88 25.42
C PRO A 265 -20.00 39.84 23.89
N PRO A 266 -19.43 40.91 23.29
CA PRO A 266 -19.17 40.99 21.87
C PRO A 266 -18.39 39.80 21.31
N ALA A 267 -17.45 39.26 22.11
CA ALA A 267 -16.69 38.06 21.73
C ALA A 267 -17.55 36.80 21.56
N VAL A 268 -18.64 36.66 22.33
CA VAL A 268 -19.56 35.52 22.25
C VAL A 268 -20.47 35.64 21.04
N VAL A 269 -20.90 36.86 20.72
CA VAL A 269 -21.69 37.15 19.51
C VAL A 269 -20.83 36.88 18.24
N ALA A 270 -19.60 37.40 18.21
CA ALA A 270 -18.69 37.20 17.10
C ALA A 270 -18.35 35.71 16.90
N LYS A 271 -18.16 34.94 17.98
CA LYS A 271 -17.94 33.49 17.91
C LYS A 271 -19.15 32.76 17.31
N ALA A 272 -20.36 33.07 17.80
CA ALA A 272 -21.58 32.45 17.27
C ALA A 272 -21.84 32.80 15.79
N GLN A 273 -21.48 34.01 15.36
CA GLN A 273 -21.54 34.40 13.97
C GLN A 273 -20.53 33.64 13.13
N GLY A 274 -19.28 33.48 13.60
CA GLY A 274 -18.27 32.67 12.93
C GLY A 274 -18.68 31.20 12.77
N GLU A 275 -19.24 30.59 13.84
CA GLU A 275 -19.78 29.22 13.78
C GLU A 275 -20.95 29.09 12.77
N LEU A 276 -21.80 30.10 12.65
CA LEU A 276 -22.90 30.16 11.69
C LEU A 276 -22.36 30.19 10.24
N ASP A 277 -21.38 31.05 9.98
CA ASP A 277 -20.78 31.20 8.66
C ASP A 277 -20.01 29.93 8.23
N GLU A 278 -19.30 29.28 9.17
CA GLU A 278 -18.66 27.98 8.94
C GLU A 278 -19.67 26.87 8.60
N GLN A 279 -20.77 26.79 9.34
CA GLN A 279 -21.80 25.77 9.08
C GLN A 279 -22.53 26.02 7.76
N ARG A 280 -22.76 27.26 7.36
CA ARG A 280 -23.32 27.60 6.06
C ARG A 280 -22.37 27.24 4.90
N ALA A 281 -21.09 27.51 5.05
CA ALA A 281 -20.09 27.10 4.08
C ALA A 281 -19.99 25.58 3.94
N ALA A 282 -20.02 24.86 5.07
CA ALA A 282 -20.04 23.41 5.10
C ALA A 282 -21.30 22.83 4.43
N LEU A 283 -22.47 23.43 4.68
CA LEU A 283 -23.73 23.01 4.03
C LEU A 283 -23.67 23.20 2.52
N ALA A 284 -23.19 24.36 2.06
CA ALA A 284 -23.03 24.60 0.63
C ALA A 284 -22.10 23.60 -0.06
N ALA A 285 -20.99 23.22 0.59
CA ALA A 285 -20.09 22.18 0.10
C ALA A 285 -20.78 20.81 0.00
N VAL A 286 -21.57 20.42 1.00
CA VAL A 286 -22.35 19.17 0.99
C VAL A 286 -23.41 19.18 -0.12
N GLU A 287 -24.07 20.31 -0.35
CA GLU A 287 -25.07 20.44 -1.42
C GLU A 287 -24.45 20.34 -2.82
N VAL A 288 -23.25 20.90 -3.02
CA VAL A 288 -22.48 20.71 -4.26
C VAL A 288 -22.17 19.24 -4.48
N SER A 289 -21.64 18.56 -3.45
CA SER A 289 -21.33 17.14 -3.52
C SER A 289 -22.57 16.27 -3.80
N LEU A 290 -23.74 16.63 -3.28
CA LEU A 290 -25.01 15.95 -3.58
C LEU A 290 -25.45 16.10 -5.06
N LYS A 291 -25.14 17.22 -5.68
CA LYS A 291 -25.45 17.49 -7.11
C LYS A 291 -24.49 16.77 -8.06
N GLU A 292 -23.26 16.53 -7.63
CA GLU A 292 -22.22 15.85 -8.41
C GLU A 292 -22.36 14.34 -8.38
N LEU A 293 -23.16 13.77 -7.43
CA LEU A 293 -23.44 12.33 -7.41
C LEU A 293 -24.21 11.90 -8.67
N PRO A 294 -23.80 10.79 -9.32
CA PRO A 294 -24.49 10.26 -10.49
C PRO A 294 -25.97 9.99 -10.17
N SER A 295 -26.83 10.36 -11.12
CA SER A 295 -28.27 10.03 -11.07
C SER A 295 -28.42 8.51 -11.07
N ALA A 296 -29.30 7.98 -10.24
CA ALA A 296 -29.64 6.55 -10.19
C ALA A 296 -30.22 6.08 -11.52
#